data_3a8e37db487b077f38631d1384c4e487
#
_entry.id   3a8e37db487b077f38631d1384c4e487
#
_cell.length_a   1.000
_cell.length_b   1.000
_cell.length_c   1.000
_cell.angle_alpha   90.00
_cell.angle_beta   90.00
_cell.angle_gamma   90.00
#
_symmetry.space_group_name_H-M   'P 1'
#
loop_
_entity.id
_entity.type
_entity.pdbx_description
1 polymer ?
#
loop_
_entity_poly.entity_id
_entity_poly.type
_entity_poly.pdbx_seq_one_letter_code
_entity_poly.pdbx_strand_id
1 'polypeptide(L)'
;GGGIVGLLSLIFPEVWGNGYSVVQSLLTTPPGILLIGGILVCKLLAVLASSGSGAPGGVFTPTLFVGAALGMLCGQIFAWWPMLGDNIALLMALTGMATLLAATTHAPIMAALMVCEMTGAYTLLPGLLLSCVISTTIARWLRPISVYHSR
;
A
#
# COMPACT_ATOMS: atom_id res chain seq x y z
N GLY A 1 1.17 -19.03 12.52
CA GLY A 1 1.50 -17.89 11.64
C GLY A 1 2.77 -18.09 10.84
N GLY A 2 3.91 -18.39 11.49
CA GLY A 2 5.21 -18.51 10.82
C GLY A 2 5.29 -19.63 9.75
N GLY A 3 4.63 -20.77 10.00
CA GLY A 3 4.58 -21.88 9.04
C GLY A 3 3.86 -21.52 7.74
N ILE A 4 2.75 -20.78 7.83
CA ILE A 4 1.97 -20.34 6.66
C ILE A 4 2.77 -19.30 5.86
N VAL A 5 3.42 -18.36 6.54
CA VAL A 5 4.29 -17.37 5.90
C VAL A 5 5.49 -18.05 5.23
N GLY A 6 6.09 -19.06 5.88
CA GLY A 6 7.18 -19.86 5.31
C GLY A 6 6.77 -20.62 4.04
N LEU A 7 5.57 -21.19 4.04
CA LEU A 7 5.04 -21.92 2.88
C LEU A 7 4.71 -20.97 1.71
N LEU A 8 4.12 -19.81 2.01
CA LEU A 8 3.84 -18.77 1.01
C LEU A 8 5.13 -18.19 0.42
N SER A 9 6.19 -18.09 1.22
CA SER A 9 7.49 -17.58 0.76
C SER A 9 8.21 -18.50 -0.21
N LEU A 10 7.92 -19.80 -0.20
CA LEU A 10 8.46 -20.75 -1.19
C LEU A 10 7.84 -20.56 -2.58
N ILE A 11 6.59 -20.09 -2.64
CA ILE A 11 5.87 -19.86 -3.91
C ILE A 11 6.19 -18.46 -4.43
N PHE A 12 6.27 -17.48 -3.56
CA PHE A 12 6.54 -16.07 -3.90
C PHE A 12 7.63 -15.51 -2.97
N PRO A 13 8.91 -15.50 -3.42
CA PRO A 13 10.02 -14.99 -2.62
C PRO A 13 9.86 -13.50 -2.24
N GLU A 14 9.01 -12.74 -2.95
CA GLU A 14 8.71 -11.34 -2.66
C GLU A 14 7.94 -11.13 -1.34
N VAL A 15 7.41 -12.21 -0.74
CA VAL A 15 6.76 -12.17 0.58
C VAL A 15 7.77 -11.93 1.71
N TRP A 16 9.06 -12.21 1.47
CA TRP A 16 10.12 -12.03 2.45
C TRP A 16 10.34 -10.57 2.86
N GLY A 17 10.57 -10.36 4.13
CA GLY A 17 10.93 -9.08 4.70
C GLY A 17 9.80 -8.05 4.73
N ASN A 18 10.18 -6.79 4.83
CA ASN A 18 9.25 -5.66 4.97
C ASN A 18 8.49 -5.32 3.68
N GLY A 19 8.75 -5.99 2.56
CA GLY A 19 8.11 -5.69 1.28
C GLY A 19 8.57 -4.38 0.62
N TYR A 20 9.54 -3.68 1.21
CA TYR A 20 10.05 -2.41 0.70
C TYR A 20 10.67 -2.53 -0.69
N SER A 21 11.49 -3.57 -0.90
CA SER A 21 12.10 -3.86 -2.20
C SER A 21 11.05 -4.18 -3.27
N VAL A 22 9.96 -4.85 -2.88
CA VAL A 22 8.86 -5.18 -3.78
C VAL A 22 8.06 -3.93 -4.15
N VAL A 23 7.78 -3.05 -3.18
CA VAL A 23 7.16 -1.74 -3.46
C VAL A 23 8.02 -0.94 -4.44
N GLN A 24 9.33 -0.91 -4.23
CA GLN A 24 10.25 -0.19 -5.11
C GLN A 24 10.30 -0.83 -6.52
N SER A 25 10.30 -2.15 -6.63
CA SER A 25 10.24 -2.83 -7.93
C SER A 25 8.90 -2.63 -8.64
N LEU A 26 7.78 -2.61 -7.91
CA LEU A 26 6.47 -2.28 -8.47
C LEU A 26 6.40 -0.86 -9.02
N LEU A 27 7.09 0.09 -8.38
CA LEU A 27 7.15 1.49 -8.81
C LEU A 27 8.05 1.68 -10.03
N THR A 28 9.13 0.89 -10.16
CA THR A 28 10.09 1.02 -11.27
C THR A 28 9.70 0.22 -12.51
N THR A 29 9.11 -0.96 -12.33
CA THR A 29 8.74 -1.85 -13.45
C THR A 29 7.35 -2.41 -13.17
N PRO A 30 6.27 -1.84 -13.74
CA PRO A 30 4.91 -2.33 -13.50
C PRO A 30 4.74 -3.74 -14.08
N PRO A 31 4.55 -4.77 -13.25
CA PRO A 31 4.24 -6.12 -13.71
C PRO A 31 2.79 -6.20 -14.22
N GLY A 32 2.45 -7.30 -14.90
CA GLY A 32 1.09 -7.53 -15.38
C GLY A 32 0.05 -7.58 -14.25
N ILE A 33 -1.19 -7.23 -14.54
CA ILE A 33 -2.32 -7.15 -13.60
C ILE A 33 -2.47 -8.44 -12.77
N LEU A 34 -2.36 -9.60 -13.42
CA LEU A 34 -2.48 -10.91 -12.77
C LEU A 34 -1.39 -11.15 -11.74
N LEU A 35 -0.17 -10.71 -12.03
CA LEU A 35 0.97 -10.90 -11.12
C LEU A 35 0.87 -9.97 -9.92
N ILE A 36 0.45 -8.72 -10.12
CA ILE A 36 0.18 -7.77 -9.03
C ILE A 36 -0.93 -8.29 -8.13
N GLY A 37 -2.02 -8.78 -8.71
CA GLY A 37 -3.14 -9.38 -7.97
C GLY A 37 -2.71 -10.59 -7.14
N GLY A 38 -1.90 -11.48 -7.71
CA GLY A 38 -1.34 -12.65 -7.02
C GLY A 38 -0.45 -12.26 -5.83
N ILE A 39 0.49 -11.35 -6.04
CA ILE A 39 1.37 -10.85 -4.98
C ILE A 39 0.56 -10.17 -3.87
N LEU A 40 -0.43 -9.37 -4.24
CA LEU A 40 -1.31 -8.68 -3.29
C LEU A 40 -2.07 -9.67 -2.41
N VAL A 41 -2.70 -10.68 -3.00
CA VAL A 41 -3.45 -11.72 -2.27
C VAL A 41 -2.52 -12.49 -1.33
N CYS A 42 -1.35 -12.94 -1.81
CA CYS A 42 -0.36 -13.63 -0.99
C CYS A 42 0.13 -12.78 0.18
N LYS A 43 0.40 -11.48 -0.07
CA LYS A 43 0.85 -10.56 0.98
C LYS A 43 -0.25 -10.28 2.01
N LEU A 44 -1.50 -10.11 1.56
CA LEU A 44 -2.66 -9.99 2.46
C LEU A 44 -2.82 -11.21 3.36
N LEU A 45 -2.75 -12.41 2.79
CA LEU A 45 -2.83 -13.65 3.56
C LEU A 45 -1.67 -13.78 4.55
N ALA A 46 -0.44 -13.42 4.16
CA ALA A 46 0.71 -13.42 5.04
C ALA A 46 0.55 -12.44 6.20
N VAL A 47 0.02 -11.24 5.94
CA VAL A 47 -0.25 -10.21 6.97
C VAL A 47 -1.37 -10.67 7.91
N LEU A 48 -2.46 -11.22 7.39
CA LEU A 48 -3.55 -11.74 8.20
C LEU A 48 -3.09 -12.90 9.10
N ALA A 49 -2.30 -13.82 8.56
CA ALA A 49 -1.73 -14.94 9.31
C ALA A 49 -0.77 -14.45 10.41
N SER A 50 0.06 -13.46 10.12
CA SER A 50 0.99 -12.85 11.08
C SER A 50 0.26 -12.10 12.18
N SER A 51 -0.74 -11.27 11.82
CA SER A 51 -1.55 -10.51 12.77
C SER A 51 -2.40 -11.42 13.65
N GLY A 52 -2.96 -12.48 13.08
CA GLY A 52 -3.76 -13.48 13.80
C GLY A 52 -2.95 -14.32 14.79
N SER A 53 -1.62 -14.45 14.60
CA SER A 53 -0.74 -15.15 15.52
C SER A 53 -0.28 -14.29 16.72
N GLY A 54 -0.72 -13.04 16.81
CA GLY A 54 -0.35 -12.13 17.93
C GLY A 54 1.12 -11.66 17.86
N ALA A 55 1.82 -11.90 16.76
CA ALA A 55 3.18 -11.42 16.60
C ALA A 55 3.20 -9.89 16.57
N PRO A 56 4.09 -9.23 17.31
CA PRO A 56 4.26 -7.77 17.23
C PRO A 56 4.95 -7.43 15.90
N GLY A 57 4.19 -7.45 14.83
CA GLY A 57 4.64 -7.03 13.50
C GLY A 57 4.21 -5.59 13.23
N GLY A 58 5.08 -4.81 12.62
CA GLY A 58 4.73 -3.47 12.15
C GLY A 58 3.66 -3.56 11.05
N VAL A 59 2.47 -3.06 11.32
CA VAL A 59 1.37 -2.99 10.34
C VAL A 59 1.66 -1.98 9.23
N PHE A 60 2.67 -1.16 9.43
CA PHE A 60 3.04 -0.03 8.59
C PHE A 60 3.45 -0.43 7.17
N THR A 61 4.48 -1.27 7.04
CA THR A 61 5.00 -1.68 5.73
C THR A 61 3.99 -2.51 4.93
N PRO A 62 3.26 -3.47 5.53
CA PRO A 62 2.16 -4.15 4.83
C PRO A 62 1.09 -3.20 4.29
N THR A 63 0.72 -2.17 5.05
CA THR A 63 -0.27 -1.18 4.58
C THR A 63 0.22 -0.38 3.38
N LEU A 64 1.47 0.05 3.38
CA LEU A 64 2.09 0.71 2.24
C LEU A 64 2.08 -0.18 1.00
N PHE A 65 2.46 -1.45 1.17
CA PHE A 65 2.48 -2.42 0.08
C PHE A 65 1.09 -2.64 -0.52
N VAL A 66 0.08 -2.88 0.32
CA VAL A 66 -1.30 -3.07 -0.13
C VAL A 66 -1.82 -1.82 -0.82
N GLY A 67 -1.52 -0.65 -0.27
CA GLY A 67 -1.88 0.65 -0.86
C GLY A 67 -1.25 0.84 -2.25
N ALA A 68 0.03 0.53 -2.40
CA ALA A 68 0.74 0.60 -3.69
C ALA A 68 0.14 -0.35 -4.71
N ALA A 69 -0.09 -1.60 -4.33
CA ALA A 69 -0.62 -2.62 -5.23
C ALA A 69 -2.06 -2.30 -5.67
N LEU A 70 -2.94 -1.89 -4.75
CA LEU A 70 -4.29 -1.45 -5.08
C LEU A 70 -4.29 -0.21 -5.97
N GLY A 71 -3.46 0.79 -5.63
CA GLY A 71 -3.31 2.00 -6.44
C GLY A 71 -2.82 1.69 -7.86
N MET A 72 -1.85 0.78 -7.98
CA MET A 72 -1.33 0.36 -9.28
C MET A 72 -2.38 -0.42 -10.09
N LEU A 73 -3.15 -1.32 -9.47
CA LEU A 73 -4.26 -2.01 -10.15
C LEU A 73 -5.30 -1.02 -10.66
N CYS A 74 -5.71 -0.06 -9.84
CA CYS A 74 -6.59 1.02 -10.28
C CYS A 74 -5.97 1.82 -11.43
N GLY A 75 -4.70 2.16 -11.32
CA GLY A 75 -3.97 2.89 -12.36
C GLY A 75 -3.92 2.15 -13.69
N GLN A 76 -3.71 0.83 -13.67
CA GLN A 76 -3.73 0.01 -14.88
C GLN A 76 -5.12 -0.08 -15.52
N ILE A 77 -6.19 -0.11 -14.71
CA ILE A 77 -7.57 -0.06 -15.22
C ILE A 77 -7.82 1.30 -15.89
N PHE A 78 -7.40 2.40 -15.26
CA PHE A 78 -7.53 3.74 -15.82
C PHE A 78 -6.59 4.01 -17.00
N ALA A 79 -5.47 3.30 -17.12
CA ALA A 79 -4.56 3.41 -18.27
C ALA A 79 -5.20 2.97 -19.60
N TRP A 80 -6.32 2.26 -19.57
CA TRP A 80 -7.13 1.98 -20.77
C TRP A 80 -7.80 3.23 -21.33
N TRP A 81 -7.80 4.33 -20.59
CA TRP A 81 -8.32 5.61 -21.04
C TRP A 81 -7.19 6.46 -21.64
N PRO A 82 -7.18 6.73 -22.94
CA PRO A 82 -6.02 7.29 -23.66
C PRO A 82 -5.65 8.74 -23.28
N MET A 83 -6.44 9.40 -22.44
CA MET A 83 -6.22 10.79 -22.03
C MET A 83 -5.34 10.96 -20.77
N LEU A 84 -4.93 9.89 -20.06
CA LEU A 84 -4.35 10.00 -18.73
C LEU A 84 -2.81 9.88 -18.65
N GLY A 85 -2.11 9.67 -19.76
CA GLY A 85 -0.65 9.62 -19.80
C GLY A 85 0.00 8.32 -19.26
N ASP A 86 1.26 8.10 -19.63
CA ASP A 86 1.96 6.83 -19.39
C ASP A 86 2.31 6.54 -17.91
N ASN A 87 2.29 7.56 -17.05
CA ASN A 87 2.69 7.46 -15.65
C ASN A 87 1.53 7.31 -14.66
N ILE A 88 0.29 7.13 -15.14
CA ILE A 88 -0.89 7.09 -14.26
C ILE A 88 -0.83 5.95 -13.24
N ALA A 89 -0.34 4.79 -13.63
CA ALA A 89 -0.22 3.64 -12.73
C ALA A 89 0.73 3.93 -11.57
N LEU A 90 1.84 4.60 -11.83
CA LEU A 90 2.80 5.03 -10.81
C LEU A 90 2.19 6.07 -9.86
N LEU A 91 1.51 7.08 -10.41
CA LEU A 91 0.84 8.11 -9.62
C LEU A 91 -0.25 7.52 -8.73
N MET A 92 -1.04 6.60 -9.27
CA MET A 92 -2.07 5.88 -8.51
C MET A 92 -1.48 4.97 -7.44
N ALA A 93 -0.33 4.35 -7.69
CA ALA A 93 0.37 3.56 -6.69
C ALA A 93 0.84 4.43 -5.51
N LEU A 94 1.45 5.58 -5.78
CA LEU A 94 1.92 6.52 -4.75
C LEU A 94 0.75 7.10 -3.94
N THR A 95 -0.34 7.49 -4.59
CA THR A 95 -1.54 7.97 -3.91
C THR A 95 -2.20 6.87 -3.10
N GLY A 96 -2.24 5.64 -3.61
CA GLY A 96 -2.74 4.46 -2.90
C GLY A 96 -1.95 4.17 -1.61
N MET A 97 -0.61 4.24 -1.68
CA MET A 97 0.25 4.09 -0.49
C MET A 97 -0.09 5.12 0.58
N ALA A 98 -0.13 6.39 0.20
CA ALA A 98 -0.37 7.49 1.12
C ALA A 98 -1.78 7.46 1.72
N THR A 99 -2.80 7.24 0.90
CA THR A 99 -4.21 7.23 1.34
C THR A 99 -4.52 6.06 2.26
N LEU A 100 -4.03 4.87 1.94
CA LEU A 100 -4.25 3.70 2.81
C LEU A 100 -3.54 3.86 4.15
N LEU A 101 -2.31 4.38 4.14
CA LEU A 101 -1.59 4.69 5.37
C LEU A 101 -2.31 5.75 6.20
N ALA A 102 -2.78 6.83 5.58
CA ALA A 102 -3.54 7.89 6.23
C ALA A 102 -4.85 7.37 6.85
N ALA A 103 -5.56 6.48 6.15
CA ALA A 103 -6.79 5.87 6.63
C ALA A 103 -6.57 4.98 7.86
N THR A 104 -5.48 4.22 7.89
CA THR A 104 -5.18 3.29 9.00
C THR A 104 -4.61 3.99 10.23
N THR A 105 -3.78 5.01 10.03
CA THR A 105 -3.12 5.76 11.12
C THR A 105 -3.92 6.96 11.60
N HIS A 106 -4.90 7.43 10.81
CA HIS A 106 -5.63 8.69 11.02
C HIS A 106 -4.71 9.93 11.07
N ALA A 107 -3.55 9.86 10.42
CA ALA A 107 -2.54 10.92 10.37
C ALA A 107 -2.20 11.27 8.91
N PRO A 108 -3.00 12.13 8.26
CA PRO A 108 -2.85 12.42 6.83
C PRO A 108 -1.54 13.12 6.48
N ILE A 109 -1.08 14.05 7.33
CA ILE A 109 0.17 14.79 7.09
C ILE A 109 1.38 13.86 7.18
N MET A 110 1.41 13.01 8.21
CA MET A 110 2.48 12.02 8.39
C MET A 110 2.55 11.06 7.21
N ALA A 111 1.40 10.55 6.77
CA ALA A 111 1.33 9.60 5.66
C ALA A 111 1.82 10.22 4.34
N ALA A 112 1.39 11.44 4.02
CA ALA A 112 1.81 12.13 2.81
C ALA A 112 3.31 12.44 2.82
N LEU A 113 3.84 12.98 3.92
CA LEU A 113 5.27 13.29 4.06
C LEU A 113 6.11 12.02 3.96
N MET A 114 5.69 10.94 4.61
CA MET A 114 6.44 9.71 4.61
C MET A 114 6.54 9.07 3.22
N VAL A 115 5.46 9.06 2.46
CA VAL A 115 5.49 8.57 1.07
C VAL A 115 6.37 9.48 0.20
N CYS A 116 6.33 10.79 0.38
CA CYS A 116 7.21 11.73 -0.32
C CYS A 116 8.70 11.49 0.03
N GLU A 117 9.02 11.28 1.30
CA GLU A 117 10.39 10.98 1.74
C GLU A 117 10.91 9.65 1.17
N MET A 118 10.06 8.62 1.16
CA MET A 118 10.43 7.31 0.64
C MET A 118 10.63 7.30 -0.88
N THR A 119 9.88 8.10 -1.61
CA THR A 119 9.83 8.06 -3.08
C THR A 119 10.52 9.24 -3.75
N GLY A 120 10.81 10.31 -3.00
CA GLY A 120 11.38 11.56 -3.52
C GLY A 120 10.41 12.38 -4.37
N ALA A 121 9.14 12.02 -4.41
CA ALA A 121 8.11 12.64 -5.27
C ALA A 121 7.47 13.88 -4.61
N TYR A 122 8.28 14.86 -4.25
CA TYR A 122 7.81 16.09 -3.54
C TYR A 122 6.88 16.95 -4.39
N THR A 123 6.95 16.87 -5.70
CA THR A 123 6.05 17.60 -6.62
C THR A 123 4.59 17.17 -6.48
N LEU A 124 4.36 15.95 -6.00
CA LEU A 124 3.02 15.38 -5.78
C LEU A 124 2.46 15.70 -4.38
N LEU A 125 3.25 16.33 -3.51
CA LEU A 125 2.89 16.58 -2.10
C LEU A 125 1.52 17.25 -1.91
N PRO A 126 1.14 18.31 -2.65
CA PRO A 126 -0.18 18.92 -2.51
C PRO A 126 -1.33 17.96 -2.83
N GLY A 127 -1.20 17.19 -3.92
CA GLY A 127 -2.19 16.18 -4.30
C GLY A 127 -2.28 15.03 -3.31
N LEU A 128 -1.14 14.56 -2.79
CA LEU A 128 -1.08 13.51 -1.77
C LEU A 128 -1.72 13.97 -0.46
N LEU A 129 -1.48 15.22 -0.03
CA LEU A 129 -2.09 15.79 1.17
C LEU A 129 -3.61 15.83 1.05
N LEU A 130 -4.15 16.33 -0.06
CA LEU A 130 -5.60 16.35 -0.31
C LEU A 130 -6.20 14.94 -0.27
N SER A 131 -5.59 14.01 -0.98
CA SER A 131 -6.04 12.61 -1.02
C SER A 131 -6.01 11.96 0.36
N CYS A 132 -4.96 12.21 1.14
CA CYS A 132 -4.82 11.70 2.50
C CYS A 132 -5.86 12.29 3.46
N VAL A 133 -6.17 13.58 3.36
CA VAL A 133 -7.19 14.23 4.18
C VAL A 133 -8.57 13.65 3.88
N ILE A 134 -8.92 13.52 2.61
CA ILE A 134 -10.19 12.92 2.18
C ILE A 134 -10.28 11.47 2.69
N SER A 135 -9.26 10.68 2.48
CA SER A 135 -9.21 9.28 2.93
C SER A 135 -9.35 9.15 4.44
N THR A 136 -8.62 9.98 5.20
CA THR A 136 -8.72 9.99 6.68
C THR A 136 -10.10 10.41 7.16
N THR A 137 -10.74 11.38 6.50
CA THR A 137 -12.09 11.83 6.86
C THR A 137 -13.10 10.71 6.66
N ILE A 138 -13.04 10.02 5.52
CA ILE A 138 -13.90 8.86 5.22
C ILE A 138 -13.63 7.74 6.22
N ALA A 139 -12.36 7.44 6.50
CA ALA A 139 -11.98 6.39 7.43
C ALA A 139 -12.48 6.66 8.85
N ARG A 140 -12.39 7.91 9.33
CA ARG A 140 -12.92 8.31 10.65
C ARG A 140 -14.45 8.23 10.72
N TRP A 141 -15.11 8.49 9.61
CA TRP A 141 -16.58 8.37 9.54
C TRP A 141 -17.02 6.90 9.62
N LEU A 142 -16.27 5.99 8.99
CA LEU A 142 -16.54 4.56 9.01
C LEU A 142 -16.05 3.89 10.32
N ARG A 143 -14.91 4.33 10.84
CA ARG A 143 -14.27 3.78 12.03
C ARG A 143 -13.55 4.89 12.80
N PRO A 144 -14.12 5.37 13.92
CA PRO A 144 -13.56 6.50 14.66
C PRO A 144 -12.25 6.20 15.40
N ILE A 145 -11.88 4.91 15.53
CA ILE A 145 -10.67 4.47 16.25
C ILE A 145 -9.61 4.03 15.24
N SER A 146 -8.39 4.57 15.36
CA SER A 146 -7.26 4.15 14.53
C SER A 146 -6.80 2.73 14.87
N VAL A 147 -6.16 2.03 13.92
CA VAL A 147 -5.64 0.68 14.13
C VAL A 147 -4.61 0.64 15.27
N TYR A 148 -3.88 1.73 15.50
CA TYR A 148 -2.88 1.83 16.57
C TYR A 148 -3.45 2.14 17.96
N HIS A 149 -4.71 2.55 18.05
CA HIS A 149 -5.36 2.92 19.32
C HIS A 149 -6.31 1.83 19.86
N SER A 150 -6.42 0.70 19.17
CA SER A 150 -7.36 -0.39 19.50
C SER A 150 -6.78 -1.42 20.49
N ARG A 151 -5.84 -1.02 21.36
CA ARG A 151 -5.36 -1.87 22.46
C ARG A 151 -5.93 -1.41 23.78
#